data_f3405731000417ccd0a28409761b7b80
#
_entry.id   f3405731000417ccd0a28409761b7b80
#
_cell.length_a   1.000
_cell.length_b   1.000
_cell.length_c   1.000
_cell.angle_alpha   90.00
_cell.angle_beta   90.00
_cell.angle_gamma   90.00
#
_symmetry.space_group_name_H-M   'P 1'
#
loop_
_entity.id
_entity.type
_entity.pdbx_description
1 polymer ?
#
loop_
_entity_poly.entity_id
_entity_poly.type
_entity_poly.pdbx_seq_one_letter_code
_entity_poly.pdbx_strand_id
1 'polypeptide(L)'
;MFKNLSLKVIVFGFIFTFFSSFGQSFFLGIFNTSIRETLSITHGQFGSIYASATLCSSLLLIWVGKKIDDINIFRFAIYVTLLLSFSCFFFSKISSIVFLFIAIFLMRFSGQGMMSHTATTTVSRSVSYTHLTLPTNGTV
;
A
#
# COMPACT_ATOMS: atom_id res chain seq x y z
N MET A 1 -0.86 24.09 14.62
CA MET A 1 -1.28 22.72 14.95
C MET A 1 -0.25 21.64 14.58
N PHE A 2 0.65 21.86 13.62
CA PHE A 2 1.63 20.85 13.17
C PHE A 2 3.07 21.03 13.72
N LYS A 3 3.28 21.88 14.71
CA LYS A 3 4.62 22.30 15.18
C LYS A 3 5.43 21.21 15.91
N ASN A 4 4.81 20.09 16.29
CA ASN A 4 5.46 19.04 17.10
C ASN A 4 5.55 17.68 16.42
N LEU A 5 5.12 17.56 15.16
CA LEU A 5 5.29 16.31 14.41
C LEU A 5 6.76 16.21 13.98
N SER A 6 7.46 15.16 14.40
CA SER A 6 8.86 14.95 14.01
C SER A 6 8.98 14.94 12.49
N LEU A 7 9.88 15.73 11.93
CA LEU A 7 10.19 15.78 10.50
C LEU A 7 10.41 14.35 9.93
N LYS A 8 11.02 13.46 10.73
CA LYS A 8 11.25 12.06 10.37
C LYS A 8 9.95 11.32 10.07
N VAL A 9 8.89 11.54 10.84
CA VAL A 9 7.57 10.90 10.64
C VAL A 9 6.89 11.44 9.40
N ILE A 10 6.99 12.74 9.15
CA ILE A 10 6.43 13.36 7.94
C ILE A 10 7.12 12.79 6.70
N VAL A 11 8.46 12.76 6.70
CA VAL A 11 9.25 12.22 5.59
C VAL A 11 8.93 10.73 5.37
N PHE A 12 8.85 9.95 6.43
CA PHE A 12 8.47 8.53 6.37
C PHE A 12 7.09 8.35 5.74
N GLY A 13 6.08 9.07 6.26
CA GLY A 13 4.72 9.02 5.73
C GLY A 13 4.64 9.43 4.25
N PHE A 14 5.37 10.48 3.87
CA PHE A 14 5.45 10.93 2.48
C PHE A 14 6.06 9.87 1.57
N ILE A 15 7.21 9.29 1.94
CA ILE A 15 7.89 8.25 1.16
C ILE A 15 6.97 7.04 0.98
N PHE A 16 6.35 6.55 2.06
CA PHE A 16 5.46 5.39 1.99
C PHE A 16 4.21 5.66 1.16
N THR A 17 3.62 6.84 1.27
CA THR A 17 2.48 7.26 0.43
C THR A 17 2.90 7.38 -1.04
N PHE A 18 4.06 7.95 -1.31
CA PHE A 18 4.59 8.05 -2.67
C PHE A 18 4.79 6.68 -3.32
N PHE A 19 5.46 5.76 -2.63
CA PHE A 19 5.67 4.40 -3.15
C PHE A 19 4.39 3.56 -3.20
N SER A 20 3.36 3.88 -2.41
CA SER A 20 2.06 3.23 -2.53
C SER A 20 1.41 3.45 -3.91
N SER A 21 1.84 4.48 -4.63
CA SER A 21 1.37 4.80 -5.98
C SER A 21 1.56 3.67 -6.99
N PHE A 22 2.58 2.82 -6.82
CA PHE A 22 2.78 1.64 -7.68
C PHE A 22 1.62 0.64 -7.62
N GLY A 23 0.91 0.56 -6.50
CA GLY A 23 -0.29 -0.28 -6.37
C GLY A 23 -1.60 0.42 -6.75
N GLN A 24 -1.59 1.68 -7.13
CA GLN A 24 -2.78 2.45 -7.44
C GLN A 24 -3.30 2.16 -8.86
N SER A 25 -4.60 2.40 -9.04
CA SER A 25 -5.28 2.13 -10.31
C SER A 25 -4.71 2.90 -11.49
N PHE A 26 -4.28 4.14 -11.27
CA PHE A 26 -3.72 4.97 -12.32
C PHE A 26 -2.37 4.42 -12.82
N PHE A 27 -1.52 3.91 -11.93
CA PHE A 27 -0.24 3.32 -12.31
C PHE A 27 -0.44 2.02 -13.12
N LEU A 28 -1.27 1.11 -12.61
CA LEU A 28 -1.58 -0.14 -13.31
C LEU A 28 -2.30 0.11 -14.64
N GLY A 29 -3.10 1.19 -14.71
CA GLY A 29 -3.80 1.62 -15.92
C GLY A 29 -2.88 2.01 -17.09
N ILE A 30 -1.68 2.53 -16.80
CA ILE A 30 -0.69 2.89 -17.83
C ILE A 30 -0.30 1.66 -18.67
N PHE A 31 -0.22 0.50 -18.06
CA PHE A 31 0.19 -0.75 -18.70
C PHE A 31 -0.97 -1.54 -19.33
N ASN A 32 -2.22 -1.08 -19.17
CA ASN A 32 -3.42 -1.81 -19.59
C ASN A 32 -3.34 -2.22 -21.07
N THR A 33 -3.06 -1.28 -21.97
CA THR A 33 -3.02 -1.56 -23.40
C THR A 33 -1.93 -2.57 -23.75
N SER A 34 -0.70 -2.36 -23.29
CA SER A 34 0.42 -3.27 -23.55
C SER A 34 0.16 -4.69 -23.02
N ILE A 35 -0.41 -4.82 -21.81
CA ILE A 35 -0.74 -6.13 -21.22
C ILE A 35 -1.80 -6.83 -22.04
N ARG A 36 -2.85 -6.12 -22.45
CA ARG A 36 -3.93 -6.72 -23.27
C ARG A 36 -3.44 -7.18 -24.62
N GLU A 37 -2.60 -6.40 -25.27
CA GLU A 37 -1.98 -6.77 -26.54
C GLU A 37 -1.09 -8.00 -26.39
N THR A 38 -0.22 -8.02 -25.38
CA THR A 38 0.70 -9.12 -25.11
C THR A 38 -0.04 -10.44 -24.81
N LEU A 39 -1.12 -10.38 -24.05
CA LEU A 39 -1.90 -11.55 -23.64
C LEU A 39 -3.08 -11.84 -24.57
N SER A 40 -3.32 -11.02 -25.59
CA SER A 40 -4.45 -11.12 -26.52
C SER A 40 -5.80 -11.20 -25.81
N ILE A 41 -5.99 -10.38 -24.75
CA ILE A 41 -7.22 -10.33 -23.96
C ILE A 41 -8.02 -9.04 -24.25
N THR A 42 -9.35 -9.15 -24.09
CA THR A 42 -10.27 -8.04 -24.27
C THR A 42 -10.24 -7.07 -23.07
N HIS A 43 -10.79 -5.87 -23.27
CA HIS A 43 -10.96 -4.89 -22.21
C HIS A 43 -11.77 -5.43 -21.02
N GLY A 44 -12.86 -6.17 -21.32
CA GLY A 44 -13.71 -6.78 -20.30
C GLY A 44 -12.99 -7.86 -19.50
N GLN A 45 -12.19 -8.70 -20.16
CA GLN A 45 -11.38 -9.72 -19.49
C GLN A 45 -10.35 -9.10 -18.56
N PHE A 46 -9.62 -8.07 -19.01
CA PHE A 46 -8.70 -7.34 -18.15
C PHE A 46 -9.41 -6.72 -16.95
N GLY A 47 -10.56 -6.07 -17.17
CA GLY A 47 -11.36 -5.46 -16.11
C GLY A 47 -11.84 -6.49 -15.07
N SER A 48 -12.27 -7.67 -15.51
CA SER A 48 -12.70 -8.75 -14.60
C SER A 48 -11.54 -9.30 -13.77
N ILE A 49 -10.38 -9.50 -14.38
CA ILE A 49 -9.16 -9.94 -13.69
C ILE A 49 -8.73 -8.87 -12.65
N TYR A 50 -8.73 -7.62 -13.06
CA TYR A 50 -8.39 -6.50 -12.19
C TYR A 50 -9.34 -6.39 -10.98
N ALA A 51 -10.64 -6.46 -11.21
CA ALA A 51 -11.64 -6.38 -10.16
C ALA A 51 -11.53 -7.55 -9.17
N SER A 52 -11.41 -8.78 -9.66
CA SER A 52 -11.27 -9.97 -8.81
C SER A 52 -9.98 -9.95 -8.00
N ALA A 53 -8.84 -9.61 -8.61
CA ALA A 53 -7.57 -9.48 -7.91
C ALA A 53 -7.63 -8.39 -6.83
N THR A 54 -8.28 -7.26 -7.12
CA THR A 54 -8.47 -6.16 -6.15
C THR A 54 -9.35 -6.59 -4.99
N LEU A 55 -10.45 -7.30 -5.24
CA LEU A 55 -11.31 -7.83 -4.18
C LEU A 55 -10.56 -8.80 -3.27
N CYS A 56 -9.83 -9.75 -3.85
CA CYS A 56 -9.00 -10.69 -3.07
C CYS A 56 -7.95 -9.96 -2.22
N SER A 57 -7.29 -8.94 -2.76
CA SER A 57 -6.30 -8.16 -2.02
C SER A 57 -6.94 -7.38 -0.86
N SER A 58 -8.12 -6.83 -1.05
CA SER A 58 -8.86 -6.09 -0.03
C SER A 58 -9.32 -7.00 1.10
N LEU A 59 -9.82 -8.19 0.80
CA LEU A 59 -10.21 -9.18 1.80
C LEU A 59 -9.01 -9.60 2.65
N LEU A 60 -7.88 -9.89 2.02
CA LEU A 60 -6.66 -10.24 2.75
C LEU A 60 -6.15 -9.07 3.62
N LEU A 61 -6.29 -7.83 3.14
CA LEU A 61 -5.86 -6.65 3.87
C LEU A 61 -6.61 -6.47 5.19
N ILE A 62 -7.89 -6.84 5.27
CA ILE A 62 -8.67 -6.77 6.51
C ILE A 62 -8.02 -7.63 7.62
N TRP A 63 -7.47 -8.79 7.25
CA TRP A 63 -6.84 -9.71 8.21
C TRP A 63 -5.42 -9.28 8.57
N VAL A 64 -4.63 -8.90 7.57
CA VAL A 64 -3.22 -8.55 7.75
C VAL A 64 -3.07 -7.14 8.30
N GLY A 65 -3.94 -6.21 7.92
CA GLY A 65 -3.91 -4.83 8.42
C GLY A 65 -4.05 -4.73 9.94
N LYS A 66 -4.79 -5.64 10.57
CA LYS A 66 -4.90 -5.70 12.04
C LYS A 66 -3.57 -6.03 12.72
N LYS A 67 -2.70 -6.79 12.07
CA LYS A 67 -1.40 -7.18 12.63
C LYS A 67 -0.40 -6.03 12.73
N ILE A 68 -0.61 -4.92 12.02
CA ILE A 68 0.27 -3.74 12.14
C ILE A 68 0.22 -3.15 13.55
N ASP A 69 -0.88 -3.36 14.28
CA ASP A 69 -1.04 -2.86 15.64
C ASP A 69 -0.18 -3.61 16.66
N ASP A 70 0.13 -4.88 16.38
CA ASP A 70 0.87 -5.77 17.26
C ASP A 70 2.37 -5.83 16.94
N ILE A 71 2.80 -5.37 15.77
CA ILE A 71 4.17 -5.49 15.26
C ILE A 71 4.90 -4.16 15.35
N ASN A 72 6.22 -4.23 15.60
CA ASN A 72 7.08 -3.05 15.49
C ASN A 72 6.99 -2.46 14.08
N ILE A 73 6.58 -1.19 14.00
CA ILE A 73 6.28 -0.50 12.73
C ILE A 73 7.49 -0.49 11.78
N PHE A 74 8.71 -0.45 12.32
CA PHE A 74 9.93 -0.46 11.51
C PHE A 74 10.13 -1.82 10.81
N ARG A 75 9.93 -2.92 11.52
CA ARG A 75 10.01 -4.26 10.92
C ARG A 75 8.92 -4.46 9.89
N PHE A 76 7.71 -4.01 10.21
CA PHE A 76 6.58 -4.07 9.28
C PHE A 76 6.86 -3.28 8.00
N ALA A 77 7.42 -2.07 8.12
CA ALA A 77 7.82 -1.23 6.99
C ALA A 77 8.82 -1.94 6.05
N ILE A 78 9.82 -2.62 6.63
CA ILE A 78 10.80 -3.40 5.84
C ILE A 78 10.08 -4.50 5.07
N TYR A 79 9.22 -5.30 5.71
CA TYR A 79 8.50 -6.38 5.03
C TYR A 79 7.62 -5.87 3.90
N VAL A 80 6.91 -4.76 4.12
CA VAL A 80 6.05 -4.16 3.10
C VAL A 80 6.86 -3.64 1.91
N THR A 81 8.01 -3.02 2.17
CA THR A 81 8.91 -2.53 1.11
C THR A 81 9.48 -3.68 0.28
N LEU A 82 9.92 -4.75 0.92
CA LEU A 82 10.41 -5.95 0.23
C LEU A 82 9.30 -6.61 -0.59
N LEU A 83 8.10 -6.70 -0.03
CA LEU A 83 6.94 -7.25 -0.72
C LEU A 83 6.57 -6.42 -1.95
N LEU A 84 6.58 -5.08 -1.84
CA LEU A 84 6.32 -4.21 -2.98
C LEU A 84 7.39 -4.36 -4.07
N SER A 85 8.66 -4.41 -3.68
CA SER A 85 9.77 -4.63 -4.62
C SER A 85 9.62 -5.97 -5.37
N PHE A 86 9.27 -7.03 -4.65
CA PHE A 86 8.97 -8.33 -5.24
C PHE A 86 7.76 -8.26 -6.18
N SER A 87 6.70 -7.56 -5.77
CA SER A 87 5.49 -7.38 -6.58
C SER A 87 5.78 -6.65 -7.89
N CYS A 88 6.61 -5.60 -7.86
CA CYS A 88 7.02 -4.88 -9.07
C CYS A 88 7.85 -5.77 -10.00
N PHE A 89 8.79 -6.55 -9.45
CA PHE A 89 9.55 -7.51 -10.23
C PHE A 89 8.65 -8.56 -10.88
N PHE A 90 7.71 -9.10 -10.11
CA PHE A 90 6.75 -10.09 -10.59
C PHE A 90 5.84 -9.52 -11.67
N PHE A 91 5.37 -8.27 -11.50
CA PHE A 91 4.58 -7.54 -12.50
C PHE A 91 5.32 -7.37 -13.82
N SER A 92 6.63 -7.19 -13.81
CA SER A 92 7.44 -7.08 -15.02
C SER A 92 7.55 -8.38 -15.83
N LYS A 93 7.17 -9.52 -15.26
CA LYS A 93 7.29 -10.86 -15.87
C LYS A 93 5.94 -11.46 -16.29
N ILE A 94 4.91 -10.64 -16.46
CA ILE A 94 3.59 -11.10 -16.88
C ILE A 94 3.69 -11.82 -18.23
N SER A 95 3.28 -13.10 -18.23
CA SER A 95 3.31 -13.96 -19.42
C SER A 95 2.02 -14.75 -19.63
N SER A 96 1.09 -14.71 -18.66
CA SER A 96 -0.20 -15.39 -18.75
C SER A 96 -1.26 -14.69 -17.89
N ILE A 97 -2.53 -15.06 -18.11
CA ILE A 97 -3.67 -14.53 -17.35
C ILE A 97 -3.54 -14.81 -15.85
N VAL A 98 -3.04 -15.99 -15.47
CA VAL A 98 -2.83 -16.36 -14.06
C VAL A 98 -1.74 -15.48 -13.44
N PHE A 99 -0.63 -15.28 -14.16
CA PHE A 99 0.43 -14.37 -13.71
C PHE A 99 -0.06 -12.93 -13.59
N LEU A 100 -0.90 -12.47 -14.53
CA LEU A 100 -1.53 -11.15 -14.46
C LEU A 100 -2.38 -10.99 -13.20
N PHE A 101 -3.23 -11.97 -12.88
CA PHE A 101 -4.06 -11.94 -11.68
C PHE A 101 -3.19 -11.83 -10.41
N ILE A 102 -2.18 -12.69 -10.28
CA ILE A 102 -1.27 -12.71 -9.14
C ILE A 102 -0.48 -11.40 -9.05
N ALA A 103 0.01 -10.88 -10.18
CA ALA A 103 0.76 -9.63 -10.23
C ALA A 103 -0.09 -8.43 -9.76
N ILE A 104 -1.32 -8.29 -10.27
CA ILE A 104 -2.24 -7.24 -9.85
C ILE A 104 -2.59 -7.41 -8.37
N PHE A 105 -2.90 -8.63 -7.92
CA PHE A 105 -3.18 -8.92 -6.52
C PHE A 105 -2.02 -8.46 -5.61
N LEU A 106 -0.78 -8.85 -5.92
CA LEU A 106 0.40 -8.48 -5.13
C LEU A 106 0.64 -6.97 -5.14
N MET A 107 0.54 -6.30 -6.29
CA MET A 107 0.70 -4.85 -6.41
C MET A 107 -0.36 -4.09 -5.62
N ARG A 108 -1.62 -4.51 -5.71
CA ARG A 108 -2.74 -3.91 -4.97
C ARG A 108 -2.58 -4.12 -3.47
N PHE A 109 -2.21 -5.32 -3.06
CA PHE A 109 -2.03 -5.67 -1.67
C PHE A 109 -0.85 -4.94 -1.04
N SER A 110 0.35 -5.00 -1.66
CA SER A 110 1.55 -4.39 -1.10
C SER A 110 1.56 -2.87 -1.23
N GLY A 111 1.26 -2.33 -2.41
CA GLY A 111 1.32 -0.90 -2.70
C GLY A 111 0.13 -0.15 -2.10
N GLN A 112 -1.05 -0.34 -2.66
CA GLN A 112 -2.23 0.41 -2.22
C GLN A 112 -2.67 0.02 -0.80
N GLY A 113 -2.63 -1.27 -0.46
CA GLY A 113 -3.05 -1.75 0.85
C GLY A 113 -2.02 -1.46 1.93
N MET A 114 -0.97 -2.27 1.97
CA MET A 114 -0.02 -2.30 3.08
C MET A 114 0.82 -1.02 3.21
N MET A 115 1.32 -0.47 2.10
CA MET A 115 2.14 0.74 2.10
C MET A 115 1.34 1.96 2.60
N SER A 116 0.14 2.18 2.06
CA SER A 116 -0.75 3.27 2.49
C SER A 116 -1.17 3.10 3.95
N HIS A 117 -1.49 1.87 4.36
CA HIS A 117 -1.87 1.59 5.75
C HIS A 117 -0.71 1.88 6.71
N THR A 118 0.52 1.49 6.36
CA THR A 118 1.72 1.76 7.16
C THR A 118 1.95 3.27 7.30
N ALA A 119 1.83 4.03 6.21
CA ALA A 119 1.97 5.49 6.22
C ALA A 119 0.97 6.14 7.17
N THR A 120 -0.32 5.86 6.98
CA THR A 120 -1.40 6.47 7.77
C THR A 120 -1.33 6.09 9.25
N THR A 121 -1.05 4.83 9.58
CA THR A 121 -0.94 4.36 10.96
C THR A 121 0.26 5.02 11.66
N THR A 122 1.40 5.16 10.99
CA THR A 122 2.58 5.80 11.58
C THR A 122 2.32 7.27 11.89
N VAL A 123 1.73 7.99 10.96
CA VAL A 123 1.42 9.42 11.14
C VAL A 123 0.37 9.61 12.24
N SER A 124 -0.72 8.82 12.23
CA SER A 124 -1.80 8.95 13.21
C SER A 124 -1.35 8.62 14.63
N ARG A 125 -0.53 7.58 14.82
CA ARG A 125 0.08 7.28 16.13
C ARG A 125 0.94 8.42 16.64
N SER A 126 1.79 9.01 15.79
CA SER A 126 2.65 10.14 16.18
C SER A 126 1.84 11.38 16.58
N VAL A 127 0.73 11.66 15.90
CA VAL A 127 -0.18 12.75 16.25
C VAL A 127 -0.86 12.48 17.59
N SER A 128 -1.33 11.27 17.83
CA SER A 128 -1.97 10.88 19.10
C SER A 128 -1.04 11.03 20.29
N TYR A 129 0.23 10.61 20.17
CA TYR A 129 1.23 10.77 21.22
C TYR A 129 1.50 12.25 21.55
N THR A 130 1.54 13.13 20.55
CA THR A 130 1.77 14.57 20.80
C THR A 130 0.61 15.24 21.53
N HIS A 131 -0.62 14.77 21.36
CA HIS A 131 -1.78 15.29 22.10
C HIS A 131 -1.84 14.79 23.55
N LEU A 132 -1.40 13.56 23.83
CA LEU A 132 -1.41 12.99 25.18
C LEU A 132 -0.29 13.52 26.07
N THR A 133 0.79 14.04 25.49
CA THR A 133 1.94 14.59 26.23
C THR A 133 1.88 16.11 26.50
N LEU A 134 0.80 16.78 26.07
CA LEU A 134 0.58 18.15 26.49
C LEU A 134 0.16 18.14 27.96
N PRO A 135 0.95 18.74 28.87
CA PRO A 135 0.54 18.87 30.24
C PRO A 135 -0.76 19.69 30.27
N THR A 136 -1.81 19.11 30.82
CA THR A 136 -2.95 19.90 31.28
C THR A 136 -2.42 20.81 32.39
N ASN A 137 -1.93 21.99 32.03
CA ASN A 137 -1.73 23.04 33.01
C ASN A 137 -3.12 23.38 33.57
N GLY A 138 -3.44 22.69 34.67
CA GLY A 138 -4.53 23.09 35.50
C GLY A 138 -4.19 24.48 36.03
N THR A 139 -4.81 25.49 35.46
CA THR A 139 -4.90 26.79 36.09
C THR A 139 -5.84 26.63 37.28
N VAL A 140 -5.26 26.68 38.46
CA VAL A 140 -5.97 26.97 39.69
C VAL A 140 -6.34 28.44 39.69
#